data_8f5fff6d64efbe1a948210de1b6bd4de
#
_entry.id   8f5fff6d64efbe1a948210de1b6bd4de
#
_cell.length_a   1.000
_cell.length_b   1.000
_cell.length_c   1.000
_cell.angle_alpha   90.00
_cell.angle_beta   90.00
_cell.angle_gamma   90.00
#
_symmetry.space_group_name_H-M   'P 1'
#
loop_
_entity.id
_entity.type
_entity.pdbx_description
1 polymer ?
#
loop_
_entity_poly.entity_id
_entity_poly.type
_entity_poly.pdbx_seq_one_letter_code
_entity_poly.pdbx_strand_id
1 'polypeptide(L)'
;YLTDEFDVKSEIPDNGAIKLLSIGRFSFPKRFDEIPAICRIIKDSGVNVTWYLIGYGGDEQLIRKKIQEQNMENEVIILGKKENPYPYIKACDFYVQPSRYEGKSIAVREAQLLGKPVIISNYSTAHSQVRNQYDGVIVPMSLEECALGIRDSILDKNIWNIIRNNLSQSDISNKKEIEKIYKIINE
;
A
#
# COMPACT_ATOMS: atom_id res chain seq x y z
N TYR A 1 10.04 -11.71 -15.77
CA TYR A 1 9.43 -10.77 -16.74
C TYR A 1 9.19 -9.35 -16.17
N LEU A 2 9.25 -9.12 -14.84
CA LEU A 2 8.97 -7.80 -14.25
C LEU A 2 10.22 -7.08 -13.69
N THR A 3 11.39 -7.67 -13.79
CA THR A 3 12.58 -7.20 -13.05
C THR A 3 13.72 -6.66 -13.89
N ASP A 4 13.78 -6.94 -15.19
CA ASP A 4 15.02 -6.71 -15.96
C ASP A 4 14.97 -5.53 -16.95
N GLU A 5 13.79 -4.92 -17.17
CA GLU A 5 13.67 -3.82 -18.14
C GLU A 5 13.51 -2.41 -17.55
N PHE A 6 13.53 -2.22 -16.21
CA PHE A 6 13.17 -0.95 -15.63
C PHE A 6 14.23 -0.39 -14.67
N ASP A 7 15.28 0.13 -15.25
CA ASP A 7 16.25 1.00 -14.55
C ASP A 7 15.71 2.44 -14.36
N VAL A 8 14.38 2.56 -14.24
CA VAL A 8 13.73 3.83 -13.94
C VAL A 8 13.82 4.08 -12.45
N LYS A 9 14.67 5.03 -12.06
CA LYS A 9 14.71 5.50 -10.67
C LYS A 9 13.36 6.11 -10.30
N SER A 10 12.86 5.76 -9.12
CA SER A 10 11.67 6.43 -8.57
C SER A 10 12.02 7.88 -8.21
N GLU A 11 11.04 8.78 -8.35
CA GLU A 11 11.15 10.18 -7.91
C GLU A 11 11.00 10.33 -6.37
N ILE A 12 10.96 9.22 -5.64
CA ILE A 12 10.84 9.23 -4.17
C ILE A 12 12.21 9.53 -3.56
N PRO A 13 12.38 10.70 -2.91
CA PRO A 13 13.65 11.08 -2.31
C PRO A 13 13.94 10.26 -1.05
N ASP A 14 15.21 10.11 -0.73
CA ASP A 14 15.63 9.62 0.57
C ASP A 14 15.79 10.81 1.54
N ASN A 15 14.73 11.07 2.31
CA ASN A 15 14.65 12.18 3.26
C ASN A 15 14.70 11.73 4.72
N GLY A 16 15.03 10.46 4.97
CA GLY A 16 15.08 9.87 6.32
C GLY A 16 13.71 9.59 6.94
N ALA A 17 12.60 9.86 6.23
CA ALA A 17 11.26 9.49 6.68
C ALA A 17 10.91 8.07 6.20
N ILE A 18 10.03 7.39 6.95
CA ILE A 18 9.44 6.12 6.51
C ILE A 18 8.51 6.40 5.32
N LYS A 19 8.74 5.72 4.21
CA LYS A 19 8.05 5.95 2.93
C LYS A 19 6.85 5.03 2.80
N LEU A 20 5.66 5.58 2.89
CA LEU A 20 4.40 4.89 2.65
C LEU A 20 3.94 5.16 1.22
N LEU A 21 3.34 4.16 0.57
CA LEU A 21 2.83 4.29 -0.79
C LEU A 21 1.40 3.72 -0.89
N SER A 22 0.52 4.47 -1.54
CA SER A 22 -0.81 4.00 -1.95
C SER A 22 -1.01 4.22 -3.44
N ILE A 23 -1.61 3.24 -4.14
CA ILE A 23 -1.88 3.30 -5.58
C ILE A 23 -3.35 3.01 -5.83
N GLY A 24 -4.02 3.88 -6.59
CA GLY A 24 -5.41 3.63 -6.96
C GLY A 24 -6.11 4.84 -7.54
N ARG A 25 -7.37 4.63 -7.94
CA ARG A 25 -8.23 5.72 -8.39
C ARG A 25 -8.57 6.62 -7.21
N PHE A 26 -8.50 7.94 -7.38
CA PHE A 26 -8.96 8.90 -6.38
C PHE A 26 -10.48 8.94 -6.36
N SER A 27 -11.06 8.14 -5.51
CA SER A 27 -12.51 7.92 -5.39
C SER A 27 -12.87 7.44 -3.98
N PHE A 28 -14.10 7.67 -3.56
CA PHE A 28 -14.61 7.34 -2.22
C PHE A 28 -14.25 5.92 -1.73
N PRO A 29 -14.36 4.83 -2.54
CA PRO A 29 -13.98 3.49 -2.07
C PRO A 29 -12.51 3.36 -1.66
N LYS A 30 -11.62 4.13 -2.27
CA LYS A 30 -10.18 4.07 -2.00
C LYS A 30 -9.74 4.82 -0.75
N ARG A 31 -10.59 5.71 -0.21
CA ARG A 31 -10.37 6.44 1.05
C ARG A 31 -9.13 7.33 1.09
N PHE A 32 -8.68 7.83 -0.06
CA PHE A 32 -7.51 8.71 -0.10
C PHE A 32 -7.78 10.08 0.53
N ASP A 33 -9.03 10.46 0.64
CA ASP A 33 -9.52 11.65 1.33
C ASP A 33 -9.24 11.66 2.84
N GLU A 34 -9.09 10.49 3.47
CA GLU A 34 -8.76 10.36 4.90
C GLU A 34 -7.27 10.16 5.17
N ILE A 35 -6.44 9.87 4.15
CA ILE A 35 -4.99 9.70 4.33
C ILE A 35 -4.33 10.89 5.02
N PRO A 36 -4.65 12.17 4.73
CA PRO A 36 -4.05 13.30 5.42
C PRO A 36 -4.31 13.28 6.94
N ALA A 37 -5.52 12.94 7.36
CA ALA A 37 -5.88 12.84 8.78
C ALA A 37 -5.18 11.65 9.46
N ILE A 38 -5.13 10.49 8.79
CA ILE A 38 -4.39 9.31 9.25
C ILE A 38 -2.90 9.65 9.41
N CYS A 39 -2.30 10.28 8.40
CA CYS A 39 -0.90 10.69 8.41
C CYS A 39 -0.61 11.68 9.54
N ARG A 40 -1.53 12.62 9.81
CA ARG A 40 -1.44 13.57 10.91
C ARG A 40 -1.37 12.87 12.26
N ILE A 41 -2.25 11.91 12.53
CA ILE A 41 -2.25 11.14 13.79
C ILE A 41 -0.92 10.38 13.95
N ILE A 42 -0.41 9.76 12.88
CA ILE A 42 0.88 9.05 12.91
C ILE A 42 2.01 10.03 13.24
N LYS A 43 2.06 11.19 12.58
CA LYS A 43 3.08 12.22 12.81
C LYS A 43 3.02 12.77 14.24
N ASP A 44 1.83 13.05 14.75
CA ASP A 44 1.64 13.58 16.12
C ASP A 44 2.05 12.55 17.20
N SER A 45 2.11 11.25 16.84
CA SER A 45 2.69 10.22 17.72
C SER A 45 4.22 10.14 17.68
N GLY A 46 4.89 11.07 16.96
CA GLY A 46 6.35 11.17 16.88
C GLY A 46 6.99 10.32 15.79
N VAL A 47 6.20 9.72 14.87
CA VAL A 47 6.72 8.90 13.78
C VAL A 47 6.87 9.74 12.51
N ASN A 48 8.10 9.84 11.99
CA ASN A 48 8.39 10.58 10.77
C ASN A 48 8.07 9.74 9.53
N VAL A 49 6.96 10.09 8.85
CA VAL A 49 6.49 9.40 7.64
C VAL A 49 6.30 10.37 6.48
N THR A 50 6.50 9.89 5.26
CA THR A 50 6.03 10.55 4.05
C THR A 50 5.18 9.56 3.26
N TRP A 51 3.96 9.98 2.91
CA TRP A 51 2.98 9.13 2.23
C TRP A 51 2.78 9.58 0.79
N TYR A 52 3.17 8.76 -0.15
CA TYR A 52 3.08 9.02 -1.58
C TYR A 52 1.79 8.42 -2.15
N LEU A 53 1.08 9.19 -2.97
CA LEU A 53 -0.18 8.79 -3.60
C LEU A 53 0.01 8.75 -5.11
N ILE A 54 -0.12 7.57 -5.71
CA ILE A 54 -0.12 7.39 -7.16
C ILE A 54 -1.55 7.12 -7.62
N GLY A 55 -2.02 7.92 -8.58
CA GLY A 55 -3.34 7.74 -9.15
C GLY A 55 -3.92 9.02 -9.70
N TYR A 56 -5.19 8.94 -10.02
CA TYR A 56 -6.00 10.07 -10.52
C TYR A 56 -7.48 9.76 -10.27
N GLY A 57 -8.34 10.77 -10.32
CA GLY A 57 -9.78 10.57 -10.18
C GLY A 57 -10.52 11.82 -9.73
N GLY A 58 -11.84 11.70 -9.60
CA GLY A 58 -12.71 12.83 -9.28
C GLY A 58 -12.47 13.47 -7.91
N ASP A 59 -11.93 12.70 -6.96
CA ASP A 59 -11.70 13.15 -5.59
C ASP A 59 -10.34 13.86 -5.39
N GLU A 60 -9.54 14.10 -6.45
CA GLU A 60 -8.22 14.72 -6.30
C GLU A 60 -8.26 16.08 -5.62
N GLN A 61 -9.21 16.94 -6.01
CA GLN A 61 -9.37 18.26 -5.38
C GLN A 61 -9.76 18.14 -3.90
N LEU A 62 -10.62 17.17 -3.56
CA LEU A 62 -10.98 16.88 -2.17
C LEU A 62 -9.75 16.44 -1.37
N ILE A 63 -8.93 15.54 -1.92
CA ILE A 63 -7.70 15.06 -1.27
C ILE A 63 -6.74 16.24 -1.03
N ARG A 64 -6.50 17.09 -2.03
CA ARG A 64 -5.65 18.28 -1.90
C ARG A 64 -6.16 19.25 -0.83
N LYS A 65 -7.48 19.48 -0.78
CA LYS A 65 -8.10 20.29 0.27
C LYS A 65 -7.87 19.67 1.66
N LYS A 66 -8.03 18.34 1.78
CA LYS A 66 -7.78 17.62 3.04
C LYS A 66 -6.32 17.67 3.48
N ILE A 67 -5.37 17.63 2.55
CA ILE A 67 -3.94 17.82 2.83
C ILE A 67 -3.70 19.21 3.46
N GLN A 68 -4.27 20.27 2.89
CA GLN A 68 -4.17 21.63 3.41
C GLN A 68 -4.86 21.79 4.77
N GLU A 69 -6.09 21.27 4.94
CA GLU A 69 -6.83 21.31 6.20
C GLU A 69 -6.07 20.64 7.36
N GLN A 70 -5.26 19.63 7.06
CA GLN A 70 -4.45 18.89 8.04
C GLN A 70 -3.01 19.44 8.17
N ASN A 71 -2.61 20.42 7.37
CA ASN A 71 -1.23 20.94 7.26
C ASN A 71 -0.24 19.79 7.00
N MET A 72 -0.52 18.97 5.98
CA MET A 72 0.27 17.77 5.62
C MET A 72 0.90 17.87 4.22
N GLU A 73 1.14 19.07 3.72
CA GLU A 73 1.66 19.31 2.37
C GLU A 73 3.05 18.73 2.14
N ASN A 74 3.84 18.60 3.22
CA ASN A 74 5.18 18.03 3.15
C ASN A 74 5.20 16.50 3.40
N GLU A 75 4.15 15.93 3.99
CA GLU A 75 4.06 14.54 4.38
C GLU A 75 3.17 13.70 3.46
N VAL A 76 2.18 14.30 2.80
CA VAL A 76 1.30 13.61 1.86
C VAL A 76 1.48 14.17 0.46
N ILE A 77 2.14 13.40 -0.40
CA ILE A 77 2.60 13.84 -1.73
C ILE A 77 1.80 13.13 -2.81
N ILE A 78 1.05 13.88 -3.61
CA ILE A 78 0.34 13.35 -4.79
C ILE A 78 1.31 13.34 -5.97
N LEU A 79 1.67 12.14 -6.44
CA LEU A 79 2.56 11.95 -7.58
C LEU A 79 1.82 11.93 -8.93
N GLY A 80 0.47 11.91 -8.89
CA GLY A 80 -0.35 11.77 -10.08
C GLY A 80 -0.34 10.36 -10.69
N LYS A 81 -0.84 10.24 -11.91
CA LYS A 81 -0.83 8.96 -12.65
C LYS A 81 0.59 8.60 -13.07
N LYS A 82 0.99 7.36 -12.86
CA LYS A 82 2.25 6.80 -13.36
C LYS A 82 1.94 5.60 -14.25
N GLU A 83 2.57 5.51 -15.40
CA GLU A 83 2.42 4.38 -16.32
C GLU A 83 3.10 3.14 -15.77
N ASN A 84 4.26 3.31 -15.15
CA ASN A 84 4.98 2.24 -14.45
C ASN A 84 5.08 2.55 -12.95
N PRO A 85 4.27 1.91 -12.08
CA PRO A 85 4.32 2.13 -10.64
C PRO A 85 5.41 1.31 -9.93
N TYR A 86 6.00 0.31 -10.55
CA TYR A 86 6.92 -0.63 -9.91
C TYR A 86 8.17 0.00 -9.29
N PRO A 87 8.83 1.00 -9.90
CA PRO A 87 9.94 1.70 -9.26
C PRO A 87 9.55 2.36 -7.94
N TYR A 88 8.35 2.90 -7.86
CA TYR A 88 7.82 3.52 -6.64
C TYR A 88 7.48 2.48 -5.57
N ILE A 89 6.90 1.34 -5.96
CA ILE A 89 6.67 0.21 -5.05
C ILE A 89 8.02 -0.29 -4.51
N LYS A 90 9.04 -0.44 -5.37
CA LYS A 90 10.38 -0.83 -4.92
C LYS A 90 11.03 0.18 -3.97
N ALA A 91 10.78 1.47 -4.14
CA ALA A 91 11.38 2.53 -3.35
C ALA A 91 10.68 2.81 -2.01
N CYS A 92 9.40 2.43 -1.85
CA CYS A 92 8.71 2.61 -0.59
C CYS A 92 9.15 1.58 0.46
N ASP A 93 8.94 1.90 1.74
CA ASP A 93 9.16 0.96 2.85
C ASP A 93 7.93 0.08 3.05
N PHE A 94 6.73 0.65 2.92
CA PHE A 94 5.45 -0.03 3.10
C PHE A 94 4.45 0.38 2.02
N TYR A 95 3.71 -0.60 1.50
CA TYR A 95 2.53 -0.35 0.70
C TYR A 95 1.30 -0.32 1.60
N VAL A 96 0.51 0.75 1.55
CA VAL A 96 -0.67 0.93 2.41
C VAL A 96 -1.92 1.09 1.56
N GLN A 97 -2.96 0.29 1.80
CA GLN A 97 -4.25 0.37 1.11
C GLN A 97 -5.36 0.59 2.14
N PRO A 98 -5.69 1.85 2.49
CA PRO A 98 -6.66 2.16 3.53
C PRO A 98 -8.11 2.17 3.03
N SER A 99 -8.44 1.41 2.00
CA SER A 99 -9.73 1.43 1.31
C SER A 99 -10.93 1.19 2.23
N ARG A 100 -12.07 1.80 1.90
CA ARG A 100 -13.38 1.46 2.48
C ARG A 100 -13.92 0.17 1.88
N TYR A 101 -13.73 0.01 0.58
CA TYR A 101 -14.22 -1.14 -0.19
C TYR A 101 -13.18 -1.56 -1.23
N GLU A 102 -12.96 -2.86 -1.33
CA GLU A 102 -12.16 -3.49 -2.38
C GLU A 102 -12.76 -4.84 -2.75
N GLY A 103 -12.58 -5.23 -4.01
CA GLY A 103 -12.64 -6.62 -4.43
C GLY A 103 -11.32 -7.32 -4.09
N LYS A 104 -10.48 -7.55 -5.12
CA LYS A 104 -9.08 -7.93 -4.95
C LYS A 104 -8.20 -6.82 -5.54
N SER A 105 -7.47 -6.11 -4.69
CA SER A 105 -6.58 -5.03 -5.14
C SER A 105 -5.37 -5.60 -5.87
N ILE A 106 -5.24 -5.30 -7.15
CA ILE A 106 -4.07 -5.71 -7.96
C ILE A 106 -2.79 -5.09 -7.38
N ALA A 107 -2.82 -3.82 -6.98
CA ALA A 107 -1.66 -3.12 -6.46
C ALA A 107 -1.15 -3.70 -5.13
N VAL A 108 -2.03 -4.19 -4.25
CA VAL A 108 -1.63 -4.95 -3.05
C VAL A 108 -0.88 -6.22 -3.46
N ARG A 109 -1.39 -6.94 -4.46
CA ARG A 109 -0.74 -8.16 -4.94
C ARG A 109 0.61 -7.88 -5.59
N GLU A 110 0.71 -6.82 -6.39
CA GLU A 110 1.96 -6.37 -7.01
C GLU A 110 3.01 -6.00 -5.94
N ALA A 111 2.60 -5.29 -4.89
CA ALA A 111 3.48 -4.97 -3.76
C ALA A 111 4.01 -6.24 -3.06
N GLN A 112 3.14 -7.22 -2.80
CA GLN A 112 3.53 -8.51 -2.23
C GLN A 112 4.52 -9.25 -3.14
N LEU A 113 4.27 -9.31 -4.46
CA LEU A 113 5.15 -9.94 -5.45
C LEU A 113 6.54 -9.28 -5.51
N LEU A 114 6.61 -7.98 -5.25
CA LEU A 114 7.87 -7.23 -5.16
C LEU A 114 8.51 -7.30 -3.76
N GLY A 115 8.01 -8.19 -2.88
CA GLY A 115 8.53 -8.40 -1.53
C GLY A 115 8.28 -7.23 -0.57
N LYS A 116 7.32 -6.35 -0.89
CA LYS A 116 7.00 -5.22 -0.03
C LYS A 116 5.99 -5.60 1.05
N PRO A 117 6.23 -5.18 2.29
CA PRO A 117 5.25 -5.29 3.36
C PRO A 117 4.00 -4.49 3.01
N VAL A 118 2.83 -5.14 3.11
CA VAL A 118 1.54 -4.50 2.84
C VAL A 118 0.74 -4.32 4.11
N ILE A 119 0.10 -3.16 4.25
CA ILE A 119 -0.85 -2.83 5.31
C ILE A 119 -2.17 -2.47 4.64
N ILE A 120 -3.24 -3.17 4.97
CA ILE A 120 -4.56 -2.90 4.41
C ILE A 120 -5.58 -2.69 5.53
N SER A 121 -6.60 -1.89 5.27
CA SER A 121 -7.74 -1.78 6.17
C SER A 121 -8.62 -3.03 6.12
N ASN A 122 -9.39 -3.27 7.17
CA ASN A 122 -10.26 -4.45 7.31
C ASN A 122 -11.58 -4.30 6.52
N TYR A 123 -11.48 -4.06 5.19
CA TYR A 123 -12.64 -4.12 4.30
C TYR A 123 -13.11 -5.58 4.13
N SER A 124 -14.34 -5.78 3.64
CA SER A 124 -15.03 -7.08 3.67
C SER A 124 -14.24 -8.24 3.02
N THR A 125 -13.42 -7.97 2.03
CA THR A 125 -12.59 -8.98 1.33
C THR A 125 -11.14 -9.04 1.81
N ALA A 126 -10.74 -8.25 2.82
CA ALA A 126 -9.35 -8.11 3.26
C ALA A 126 -8.68 -9.47 3.56
N HIS A 127 -9.36 -10.33 4.33
CA HIS A 127 -8.86 -11.65 4.72
C HIS A 127 -8.75 -12.65 3.55
N SER A 128 -9.40 -12.38 2.41
CA SER A 128 -9.24 -13.19 1.21
C SER A 128 -7.99 -12.80 0.40
N GLN A 129 -7.39 -11.65 0.72
CA GLN A 129 -6.25 -11.08 0.02
C GLN A 129 -4.97 -11.12 0.86
N VAL A 130 -5.08 -10.86 2.16
CA VAL A 130 -3.97 -10.80 3.11
C VAL A 130 -4.23 -11.73 4.28
N ARG A 131 -3.29 -12.61 4.56
CA ARG A 131 -3.25 -13.38 5.81
C ARG A 131 -2.57 -12.51 6.86
N ASN A 132 -3.37 -12.01 7.80
CA ASN A 132 -2.90 -11.05 8.81
C ASN A 132 -1.67 -11.56 9.57
N GLN A 133 -0.64 -10.73 9.69
CA GLN A 133 0.65 -11.02 10.34
C GLN A 133 1.47 -12.15 9.67
N TYR A 134 1.05 -12.63 8.50
CA TYR A 134 1.77 -13.64 7.74
C TYR A 134 2.35 -13.10 6.42
N ASP A 135 1.53 -12.48 5.57
CA ASP A 135 1.94 -11.88 4.28
C ASP A 135 1.52 -10.42 4.13
N GLY A 136 1.08 -9.81 5.22
CA GLY A 136 0.71 -8.42 5.37
C GLY A 136 0.02 -8.19 6.71
N VAL A 137 -0.41 -6.95 6.97
CA VAL A 137 -1.14 -6.57 8.18
C VAL A 137 -2.50 -6.00 7.81
N ILE A 138 -3.53 -6.38 8.57
CA ILE A 138 -4.88 -5.86 8.46
C ILE A 138 -5.15 -4.97 9.68
N VAL A 139 -5.46 -3.68 9.42
CA VAL A 139 -5.75 -2.68 10.46
C VAL A 139 -7.23 -2.34 10.51
N PRO A 140 -7.75 -1.85 11.66
CA PRO A 140 -9.16 -1.47 11.80
C PRO A 140 -9.63 -0.41 10.80
N MET A 141 -10.95 -0.28 10.66
CA MET A 141 -11.58 0.63 9.69
C MET A 141 -11.79 2.04 10.23
N SER A 142 -11.98 2.23 11.54
CA SER A 142 -12.16 3.57 12.10
C SER A 142 -10.91 4.42 11.87
N LEU A 143 -11.07 5.73 11.71
CA LEU A 143 -9.97 6.61 11.32
C LEU A 143 -8.80 6.55 12.31
N GLU A 144 -9.10 6.69 13.60
CA GLU A 144 -8.10 6.72 14.66
C GLU A 144 -7.42 5.35 14.83
N GLU A 145 -8.21 4.26 14.94
CA GLU A 145 -7.65 2.92 15.09
C GLU A 145 -6.86 2.47 13.85
N CYS A 146 -7.28 2.91 12.64
CA CYS A 146 -6.54 2.69 11.40
C CYS A 146 -5.17 3.37 11.47
N ALA A 147 -5.13 4.64 11.88
CA ALA A 147 -3.88 5.39 12.02
C ALA A 147 -2.94 4.75 13.06
N LEU A 148 -3.47 4.40 14.24
CA LEU A 148 -2.70 3.75 15.29
C LEU A 148 -2.23 2.35 14.85
N GLY A 149 -3.09 1.58 14.18
CA GLY A 149 -2.73 0.27 13.64
C GLY A 149 -1.63 0.34 12.58
N ILE A 150 -1.67 1.33 11.69
CA ILE A 150 -0.59 1.58 10.72
C ILE A 150 0.69 1.96 11.46
N ARG A 151 0.63 2.91 12.41
CA ARG A 151 1.78 3.32 13.22
C ARG A 151 2.44 2.14 13.91
N ASP A 152 1.67 1.36 14.63
CA ASP A 152 2.20 0.22 15.39
C ASP A 152 2.80 -0.83 14.47
N SER A 153 2.13 -1.06 13.33
CA SER A 153 2.66 -1.95 12.30
C SER A 153 4.02 -1.49 11.78
N ILE A 154 4.17 -0.24 11.36
CA ILE A 154 5.44 0.25 10.77
C ILE A 154 6.59 0.27 11.79
N LEU A 155 6.32 0.28 13.09
CA LEU A 155 7.32 0.23 14.15
C LEU A 155 7.68 -1.20 14.56
N ASP A 156 6.86 -2.19 14.28
CA ASP A 156 7.10 -3.60 14.66
C ASP A 156 8.06 -4.29 13.68
N LYS A 157 9.35 -4.16 13.94
CA LYS A 157 10.41 -4.80 13.14
C LYS A 157 10.30 -6.33 13.10
N ASN A 158 9.77 -6.96 14.15
CA ASN A 158 9.68 -8.42 14.22
C ASN A 158 8.65 -8.94 13.23
N ILE A 159 7.46 -8.34 13.19
CA ILE A 159 6.41 -8.75 12.26
C ILE A 159 6.86 -8.58 10.81
N TRP A 160 7.65 -7.54 10.50
CA TRP A 160 8.14 -7.31 9.13
C TRP A 160 9.20 -8.30 8.71
N ASN A 161 10.05 -8.77 9.61
CA ASN A 161 10.99 -9.84 9.30
C ASN A 161 10.26 -11.14 8.99
N ILE A 162 9.22 -11.47 9.75
CA ILE A 162 8.36 -12.64 9.48
C ILE A 162 7.69 -12.50 8.11
N ILE A 163 7.03 -11.37 7.84
CA ILE A 163 6.29 -11.14 6.59
C ILE A 163 7.24 -11.19 5.38
N ARG A 164 8.40 -10.53 5.43
CA ARG A 164 9.37 -10.57 4.32
C ARG A 164 9.87 -11.97 4.05
N ASN A 165 10.17 -12.74 5.10
CA ASN A 165 10.59 -14.13 4.95
C ASN A 165 9.49 -14.97 4.32
N ASN A 166 8.25 -14.83 4.76
CA ASN A 166 7.11 -15.54 4.21
C ASN A 166 6.85 -15.17 2.74
N LEU A 167 6.94 -13.87 2.39
CA LEU A 167 6.79 -13.40 1.01
C LEU A 167 7.89 -13.97 0.10
N SER A 168 9.14 -14.03 0.57
CA SER A 168 10.26 -14.58 -0.21
C SER A 168 10.14 -16.08 -0.49
N GLN A 169 9.46 -16.82 0.40
CA GLN A 169 9.22 -18.26 0.27
C GLN A 169 7.90 -18.61 -0.42
N SER A 170 7.00 -17.64 -0.56
CA SER A 170 5.67 -17.86 -1.12
C SER A 170 5.70 -17.79 -2.64
N ASP A 171 5.22 -18.83 -3.31
CA ASP A 171 4.82 -18.73 -4.72
C ASP A 171 3.51 -17.94 -4.80
N ILE A 172 3.65 -16.60 -4.80
CA ILE A 172 2.53 -15.67 -4.89
C ILE A 172 2.04 -15.54 -6.34
N SER A 173 2.71 -16.16 -7.31
CA SER A 173 2.32 -16.13 -8.72
C SER A 173 1.05 -16.95 -8.95
N ASN A 174 0.25 -16.53 -9.93
CA ASN A 174 -0.88 -17.34 -10.40
C ASN A 174 -0.44 -18.57 -11.21
N LYS A 175 0.86 -18.90 -11.21
CA LYS A 175 1.43 -19.95 -12.05
C LYS A 175 0.79 -21.31 -11.78
N LYS A 176 0.61 -21.67 -10.50
CA LYS A 176 -0.06 -22.93 -10.11
C LYS A 176 -1.54 -22.96 -10.48
N GLU A 177 -2.24 -21.84 -10.44
CA GLU A 177 -3.64 -21.75 -10.85
C GLU A 177 -3.77 -21.84 -12.37
N ILE A 178 -2.87 -21.19 -13.09
CA ILE A 178 -2.78 -21.27 -14.55
C ILE A 178 -2.45 -22.70 -14.98
N GLU A 179 -1.51 -23.38 -14.33
CA GLU A 179 -1.20 -24.79 -14.59
C GLU A 179 -2.40 -25.74 -14.36
N LYS A 180 -3.22 -25.48 -13.33
CA LYS A 180 -4.46 -26.23 -13.11
C LYS A 180 -5.47 -26.02 -14.23
N ILE A 181 -5.63 -24.77 -14.69
CA ILE A 181 -6.53 -24.43 -15.81
C ILE A 181 -6.06 -25.14 -17.09
N TYR A 182 -4.76 -25.09 -17.39
CA TYR A 182 -4.20 -25.81 -18.56
C TYR A 182 -4.41 -27.32 -18.48
N LYS A 183 -4.34 -27.93 -17.32
CA LYS A 183 -4.67 -29.37 -17.15
C LYS A 183 -6.12 -29.66 -17.48
N ILE A 184 -7.06 -28.84 -17.01
CA ILE A 184 -8.50 -29.03 -17.25
C ILE A 184 -8.86 -28.84 -18.74
N ILE A 185 -8.17 -27.94 -19.45
CA ILE A 185 -8.45 -27.67 -20.88
C ILE A 185 -7.88 -28.78 -21.79
N ASN A 186 -6.85 -29.51 -21.35
CA ASN A 186 -6.18 -30.55 -22.14
C ASN A 186 -6.59 -31.97 -21.76
N GLU A 187 -7.54 -32.15 -20.84
CA GLU A 187 -8.29 -33.38 -20.57
C GLU A 187 -9.62 -33.40 -21.35
#